data_cba73b61373190180efff3afb7997f3a
#
_entry.id   cba73b61373190180efff3afb7997f3a
#
_cell.length_a   1.000
_cell.length_b   1.000
_cell.length_c   1.000
_cell.angle_alpha   90.00
_cell.angle_beta   90.00
_cell.angle_gamma   90.00
#
_symmetry.space_group_name_H-M   'P 1'
#
loop_
_entity.id
_entity.type
_entity.pdbx_description
1 polymer ?
#
loop_
_entity_poly.entity_id
_entity_poly.type
_entity_poly.pdbx_seq_one_letter_code
_entity_poly.pdbx_strand_id
1 'polypeptide(L)'
;MGGEPEIRVWCDRNFFVQARQMFGDNSVRIETISAGKLRRYANLGFFYRWFSPWHIIHTHIPNLIDMGRVLVGLIQSLVKLAVWHPDVVFCKGGYVGLPVGLVAHWYHIPLVIHDSDTVPGLTNRLLAKHATAIGTGSPVKNYPSYPKSVTKYIGIPVGNQERQLSGAERRKMLRRLGLATDRPLVLAMGGGLGAVAINQALETIAGQLVASGLQVVLLTGKGNEIKVSESTGRFFHQYQFTNQVRQYEQVADLVITRAGATTMAELATVGVATIIIPSPYLAGDHQTKNAKVYQRAGAAVMLAESAVREQPSRLAKLISKLMNDATERSQLADSLHQFAQPRALDDMTQMIIDAGRKKSSTA
;
A
#
# COMPACT_ATOMS: atom_id res chain seq x y z
N MET A 1 -15.02 3.92 -33.22
CA MET A 1 -15.27 5.24 -32.61
C MET A 1 -14.57 5.24 -31.26
N GLY A 2 -13.40 5.88 -31.16
CA GLY A 2 -12.58 5.91 -29.94
C GLY A 2 -12.82 7.21 -29.20
N GLY A 3 -13.91 7.29 -28.43
CA GLY A 3 -14.09 8.36 -27.47
C GLY A 3 -13.23 8.09 -26.22
N GLU A 4 -12.81 9.13 -25.52
CA GLU A 4 -12.17 8.99 -24.22
C GLU A 4 -13.12 8.28 -23.24
N PRO A 5 -12.63 7.33 -22.42
CA PRO A 5 -13.47 6.60 -21.48
C PRO A 5 -13.96 7.53 -20.37
N GLU A 6 -15.25 7.50 -20.07
CA GLU A 6 -15.80 8.17 -18.88
C GLU A 6 -15.43 7.35 -17.63
N ILE A 7 -14.66 7.95 -16.73
CA ILE A 7 -14.24 7.30 -15.48
C ILE A 7 -14.93 7.96 -14.29
N ARG A 8 -15.53 7.15 -13.42
CA ARG A 8 -16.04 7.58 -12.12
C ARG A 8 -15.33 6.82 -10.99
N VAL A 9 -14.85 7.55 -10.00
CA VAL A 9 -14.22 6.99 -8.81
C VAL A 9 -15.17 7.07 -7.63
N TRP A 10 -15.47 5.93 -7.03
CA TRP A 10 -16.30 5.84 -5.85
C TRP A 10 -15.48 5.48 -4.62
N CYS A 11 -15.56 6.32 -3.58
CA CYS A 11 -14.80 6.16 -2.35
C CYS A 11 -15.68 6.39 -1.12
N ASP A 12 -15.14 6.17 0.08
CA ASP A 12 -15.82 6.60 1.31
C ASP A 12 -15.59 8.10 1.57
N ARG A 13 -16.36 8.64 2.52
CA ARG A 13 -16.27 10.06 2.89
C ARG A 13 -14.88 10.45 3.43
N ASN A 14 -14.19 9.53 4.09
CA ASN A 14 -12.88 9.82 4.69
C ASN A 14 -11.79 9.95 3.62
N PHE A 15 -11.91 9.18 2.55
CA PHE A 15 -10.95 9.21 1.44
C PHE A 15 -11.28 10.28 0.37
N PHE A 16 -12.47 10.88 0.42
CA PHE A 16 -12.96 11.81 -0.61
C PHE A 16 -12.03 13.01 -0.87
N VAL A 17 -11.52 13.63 0.20
CA VAL A 17 -10.59 14.77 0.08
C VAL A 17 -9.27 14.34 -0.58
N GLN A 18 -8.73 13.20 -0.17
CA GLN A 18 -7.51 12.65 -0.76
C GLN A 18 -7.71 12.27 -2.23
N ALA A 19 -8.85 11.65 -2.56
CA ALA A 19 -9.19 11.32 -3.93
C ALA A 19 -9.24 12.57 -4.82
N ARG A 20 -9.85 13.66 -4.36
CA ARG A 20 -9.85 14.93 -5.07
C ARG A 20 -8.45 15.50 -5.29
N GLN A 21 -7.58 15.42 -4.29
CA GLN A 21 -6.20 15.87 -4.42
C GLN A 21 -5.39 15.01 -5.42
N MET A 22 -5.69 13.71 -5.49
CA MET A 22 -4.98 12.77 -6.40
C MET A 22 -5.41 12.93 -7.86
N PHE A 23 -6.70 13.12 -8.13
CA PHE A 23 -7.24 13.18 -9.49
C PHE A 23 -7.37 14.60 -10.05
N GLY A 24 -7.20 15.63 -9.21
CA GLY A 24 -7.32 17.04 -9.60
C GLY A 24 -8.74 17.40 -10.06
N ASP A 25 -8.86 18.53 -10.78
CA ASP A 25 -10.15 18.98 -11.35
C ASP A 25 -10.46 18.35 -12.72
N ASN A 26 -9.64 17.40 -13.17
CA ASN A 26 -9.70 16.85 -14.54
C ASN A 26 -10.56 15.59 -14.63
N SER A 27 -11.49 15.59 -15.56
CA SER A 27 -12.16 14.47 -16.26
C SER A 27 -12.70 13.29 -15.42
N VAL A 28 -12.28 13.10 -14.16
CA VAL A 28 -12.73 11.99 -13.31
C VAL A 28 -13.74 12.45 -12.29
N ARG A 29 -14.98 11.96 -12.43
CA ARG A 29 -16.04 12.25 -11.46
C ARG A 29 -15.85 11.43 -10.17
N ILE A 30 -15.67 12.12 -9.03
CA ILE A 30 -15.47 11.47 -7.74
C ILE A 30 -16.77 11.56 -6.93
N GLU A 31 -17.24 10.43 -6.44
CA GLU A 31 -18.48 10.32 -5.68
C GLU A 31 -18.28 9.48 -4.42
N THR A 32 -19.15 9.67 -3.42
CA THR A 32 -19.09 8.88 -2.19
C THR A 32 -20.13 7.78 -2.17
N ILE A 33 -19.72 6.63 -1.61
CA ILE A 33 -20.59 5.49 -1.29
C ILE A 33 -20.47 5.23 0.21
N SER A 34 -21.60 5.04 0.87
CA SER A 34 -21.63 4.59 2.25
C SER A 34 -21.10 3.17 2.35
N ALA A 35 -20.15 2.94 3.25
CA ALA A 35 -19.55 1.62 3.41
C ALA A 35 -19.07 1.42 4.84
N GLY A 36 -19.05 0.18 5.32
CA GLY A 36 -18.67 -0.18 6.67
C GLY A 36 -17.40 -1.02 6.69
N LYS A 37 -16.46 -0.63 7.55
CA LYS A 37 -15.21 -1.37 7.77
C LYS A 37 -15.44 -2.43 8.85
N LEU A 38 -15.94 -3.61 8.50
CA LEU A 38 -16.15 -4.69 9.45
C LEU A 38 -14.85 -5.05 10.19
N ARG A 39 -14.87 -4.86 11.52
CA ARG A 39 -13.75 -5.17 12.40
C ARG A 39 -13.68 -6.66 12.63
N ARG A 40 -12.48 -7.22 12.53
CA ARG A 40 -12.24 -8.65 12.79
C ARG A 40 -11.62 -8.83 14.17
N TYR A 41 -11.95 -9.94 14.81
CA TYR A 41 -11.31 -10.35 16.05
C TYR A 41 -9.90 -10.89 15.76
N ALA A 42 -8.90 -10.39 16.48
CA ALA A 42 -7.64 -11.09 16.62
C ALA A 42 -7.88 -12.33 17.50
N ASN A 43 -7.25 -13.45 17.19
CA ASN A 43 -7.21 -14.78 17.84
C ASN A 43 -7.68 -14.86 19.32
N LEU A 44 -8.94 -14.55 19.59
CA LEU A 44 -9.52 -14.56 20.92
C LEU A 44 -10.45 -15.76 21.10
N GLY A 45 -10.45 -16.36 22.29
CA GLY A 45 -11.34 -17.45 22.65
C GLY A 45 -12.82 -17.07 22.50
N PHE A 46 -13.67 -18.06 22.18
CA PHE A 46 -15.10 -17.90 21.85
C PHE A 46 -15.87 -17.08 22.90
N PHE A 47 -15.77 -17.41 24.19
CA PHE A 47 -16.49 -16.73 25.26
C PHE A 47 -16.05 -15.28 25.43
N TYR A 48 -14.76 -15.00 25.41
CA TYR A 48 -14.23 -13.65 25.54
C TYR A 48 -14.62 -12.77 24.33
N ARG A 49 -14.71 -13.37 23.16
CA ARG A 49 -15.13 -12.73 21.93
C ARG A 49 -16.58 -12.23 21.96
N TRP A 50 -17.49 -13.01 22.56
CA TRP A 50 -18.93 -12.74 22.49
C TRP A 50 -19.48 -12.02 23.73
N PHE A 51 -18.90 -12.24 24.91
CA PHE A 51 -19.47 -11.80 26.20
C PHE A 51 -18.65 -10.72 26.90
N SER A 52 -17.46 -10.33 26.41
CA SER A 52 -16.70 -9.23 27.00
C SER A 52 -17.39 -7.88 26.71
N PRO A 53 -17.74 -7.07 27.76
CA PRO A 53 -18.32 -5.73 27.58
C PRO A 53 -17.47 -4.83 26.69
N TRP A 54 -16.16 -4.95 26.78
CA TRP A 54 -15.22 -4.24 25.92
C TRP A 54 -15.43 -4.55 24.43
N HIS A 55 -15.61 -5.83 24.07
CA HIS A 55 -15.83 -6.25 22.68
C HIS A 55 -17.22 -5.90 22.18
N ILE A 56 -18.23 -5.91 23.06
CA ILE A 56 -19.58 -5.46 22.68
C ILE A 56 -19.52 -4.00 22.24
N ILE A 57 -18.91 -3.12 23.03
CA ILE A 57 -18.86 -1.68 22.74
C ILE A 57 -17.92 -1.37 21.57
N HIS A 58 -16.73 -1.98 21.54
CA HIS A 58 -15.67 -1.59 20.58
C HIS A 58 -15.66 -2.41 19.28
N THR A 59 -16.43 -3.50 19.20
CA THR A 59 -16.46 -4.35 18.02
C THR A 59 -17.88 -4.67 17.55
N HIS A 60 -18.77 -5.15 18.42
CA HIS A 60 -20.12 -5.57 17.97
C HIS A 60 -20.99 -4.40 17.57
N ILE A 61 -21.11 -3.37 18.44
CA ILE A 61 -21.91 -2.17 18.11
C ILE A 61 -21.35 -1.47 16.86
N PRO A 62 -20.05 -1.18 16.75
CA PRO A 62 -19.51 -0.61 15.51
C PRO A 62 -19.72 -1.47 14.28
N ASN A 63 -19.66 -2.81 14.38
CA ASN A 63 -19.93 -3.70 13.25
C ASN A 63 -21.40 -3.68 12.84
N LEU A 64 -22.33 -3.55 13.79
CA LEU A 64 -23.76 -3.40 13.48
C LEU A 64 -24.02 -2.09 12.74
N ILE A 65 -23.44 -0.99 13.20
CA ILE A 65 -23.49 0.31 12.51
C ILE A 65 -22.88 0.20 11.10
N ASP A 66 -21.73 -0.45 10.98
CA ASP A 66 -21.04 -0.65 9.71
C ASP A 66 -21.85 -1.55 8.76
N MET A 67 -22.61 -2.50 9.28
CA MET A 67 -23.55 -3.31 8.49
C MET A 67 -24.72 -2.46 7.94
N GLY A 68 -25.25 -1.56 8.77
CA GLY A 68 -26.23 -0.55 8.30
C GLY A 68 -25.66 0.35 7.20
N ARG A 69 -24.40 0.78 7.34
CA ARG A 69 -23.71 1.55 6.28
C ARG A 69 -23.54 0.77 4.98
N VAL A 70 -23.27 -0.54 5.06
CA VAL A 70 -23.20 -1.41 3.86
C VAL A 70 -24.57 -1.50 3.19
N LEU A 71 -25.67 -1.62 3.93
CA LEU A 71 -27.03 -1.63 3.37
C LEU A 71 -27.35 -0.31 2.66
N VAL A 72 -27.04 0.84 3.28
CA VAL A 72 -27.16 2.15 2.62
C VAL A 72 -26.29 2.20 1.34
N GLY A 73 -25.07 1.69 1.41
CA GLY A 73 -24.18 1.61 0.25
C GLY A 73 -24.72 0.74 -0.88
N LEU A 74 -25.40 -0.37 -0.55
CA LEU A 74 -26.08 -1.21 -1.55
C LEU A 74 -27.19 -0.42 -2.27
N ILE A 75 -28.06 0.30 -1.52
CA ILE A 75 -29.13 1.13 -2.10
C ILE A 75 -28.54 2.23 -2.98
N GLN A 76 -27.50 2.92 -2.51
CA GLN A 76 -26.80 3.94 -3.30
C GLN A 76 -26.19 3.35 -4.58
N SER A 77 -25.60 2.16 -4.50
CA SER A 77 -25.01 1.48 -5.65
C SER A 77 -26.09 1.04 -6.65
N LEU A 78 -27.22 0.53 -6.17
CA LEU A 78 -28.37 0.19 -7.03
C LEU A 78 -28.80 1.39 -7.87
N VAL A 79 -29.06 2.53 -7.24
CA VAL A 79 -29.50 3.74 -7.96
C VAL A 79 -28.42 4.24 -8.92
N LYS A 80 -27.18 4.37 -8.45
CA LYS A 80 -26.07 4.94 -9.24
C LYS A 80 -25.69 4.08 -10.45
N LEU A 81 -25.64 2.75 -10.27
CA LEU A 81 -25.33 1.83 -11.37
C LEU A 81 -26.49 1.68 -12.35
N ALA A 82 -27.76 1.78 -11.89
CA ALA A 82 -28.91 1.81 -12.79
C ALA A 82 -28.91 3.05 -13.68
N VAL A 83 -28.54 4.22 -13.15
CA VAL A 83 -28.54 5.49 -13.90
C VAL A 83 -27.36 5.58 -14.85
N TRP A 84 -26.16 5.15 -14.42
CA TRP A 84 -24.94 5.32 -15.23
C TRP A 84 -24.64 4.10 -16.10
N HIS A 85 -24.89 2.88 -15.62
CA HIS A 85 -24.69 1.61 -16.29
C HIS A 85 -23.32 1.43 -16.98
N PRO A 86 -22.20 1.41 -16.25
CA PRO A 86 -20.88 1.34 -16.86
C PRO A 86 -20.64 0.00 -17.60
N ASP A 87 -19.69 0.00 -18.52
CA ASP A 87 -19.27 -1.22 -19.22
C ASP A 87 -18.53 -2.20 -18.33
N VAL A 88 -17.84 -1.70 -17.30
CA VAL A 88 -17.06 -2.49 -16.34
C VAL A 88 -16.95 -1.79 -15.00
N VAL A 89 -16.97 -2.56 -13.92
CA VAL A 89 -16.65 -2.11 -12.56
C VAL A 89 -15.31 -2.70 -12.13
N PHE A 90 -14.39 -1.84 -11.70
CA PHE A 90 -13.11 -2.25 -11.13
C PHE A 90 -13.06 -2.01 -9.62
N CYS A 91 -12.72 -3.05 -8.85
CA CYS A 91 -12.57 -2.98 -7.40
C CYS A 91 -11.13 -3.37 -6.99
N LYS A 92 -10.36 -2.42 -6.43
CA LYS A 92 -9.01 -2.69 -5.90
C LYS A 92 -9.04 -3.29 -4.48
N GLY A 93 -10.18 -3.78 -4.01
CA GLY A 93 -10.38 -4.20 -2.62
C GLY A 93 -10.93 -3.05 -1.77
N GLY A 94 -10.83 -3.21 -0.45
CA GLY A 94 -11.43 -2.25 0.48
C GLY A 94 -12.95 -2.45 0.62
N TYR A 95 -13.48 -1.92 1.73
CA TYR A 95 -14.87 -2.17 2.13
C TYR A 95 -15.90 -1.46 1.24
N VAL A 96 -15.51 -0.39 0.55
CA VAL A 96 -16.37 0.32 -0.43
C VAL A 96 -16.69 -0.56 -1.65
N GLY A 97 -15.76 -1.41 -2.05
CA GLY A 97 -15.94 -2.30 -3.20
C GLY A 97 -17.04 -3.36 -3.00
N LEU A 98 -17.38 -3.70 -1.74
CA LEU A 98 -18.35 -4.76 -1.48
C LEU A 98 -19.77 -4.43 -1.99
N PRO A 99 -20.42 -3.33 -1.56
CA PRO A 99 -21.76 -2.99 -2.06
C PRO A 99 -21.77 -2.75 -3.56
N VAL A 100 -20.75 -2.09 -4.09
CA VAL A 100 -20.66 -1.78 -5.53
C VAL A 100 -20.49 -3.05 -6.36
N GLY A 101 -19.59 -3.95 -5.96
CA GLY A 101 -19.34 -5.19 -6.70
C GLY A 101 -20.50 -6.17 -6.66
N LEU A 102 -21.25 -6.24 -5.53
CA LEU A 102 -22.47 -7.06 -5.45
C LEU A 102 -23.56 -6.54 -6.40
N VAL A 103 -23.78 -5.23 -6.43
CA VAL A 103 -24.78 -4.63 -7.32
C VAL A 103 -24.34 -4.73 -8.79
N ALA A 104 -23.06 -4.57 -9.09
CA ALA A 104 -22.54 -4.81 -10.44
C ALA A 104 -22.86 -6.23 -10.92
N HIS A 105 -22.67 -7.24 -10.05
CA HIS A 105 -23.07 -8.61 -10.37
C HIS A 105 -24.58 -8.74 -10.63
N TRP A 106 -25.46 -8.13 -9.82
CA TRP A 106 -26.92 -8.16 -10.01
C TRP A 106 -27.37 -7.52 -11.32
N TYR A 107 -26.66 -6.46 -11.77
CA TYR A 107 -26.92 -5.81 -13.04
C TYR A 107 -26.17 -6.41 -14.23
N HIS A 108 -25.52 -7.56 -14.03
CA HIS A 108 -24.69 -8.23 -15.05
C HIS A 108 -23.61 -7.31 -15.64
N ILE A 109 -23.12 -6.35 -14.84
CA ILE A 109 -21.99 -5.50 -15.20
C ILE A 109 -20.70 -6.28 -14.91
N PRO A 110 -19.79 -6.45 -15.88
CA PRO A 110 -18.53 -7.12 -15.67
C PRO A 110 -17.77 -6.54 -14.47
N LEU A 111 -17.33 -7.43 -13.57
CA LEU A 111 -16.61 -7.06 -12.36
C LEU A 111 -15.16 -7.55 -12.45
N VAL A 112 -14.24 -6.62 -12.39
CA VAL A 112 -12.80 -6.91 -12.30
C VAL A 112 -12.33 -6.57 -10.91
N ILE A 113 -11.61 -7.46 -10.25
CA ILE A 113 -11.03 -7.20 -8.93
C ILE A 113 -9.52 -7.36 -8.94
N HIS A 114 -8.84 -6.60 -8.08
CA HIS A 114 -7.41 -6.73 -7.83
C HIS A 114 -7.13 -6.91 -6.35
N ASP A 115 -6.30 -7.89 -6.00
CA ASP A 115 -5.84 -8.09 -4.62
C ASP A 115 -4.32 -7.92 -4.54
N SER A 116 -3.89 -6.92 -3.79
CA SER A 116 -2.47 -6.55 -3.71
C SER A 116 -1.70 -7.35 -2.66
N ASP A 117 -2.35 -7.74 -1.56
CA ASP A 117 -1.70 -8.44 -0.44
C ASP A 117 -1.55 -9.95 -0.71
N THR A 118 -0.58 -10.58 -0.07
CA THR A 118 -0.40 -12.05 -0.13
C THR A 118 -1.54 -12.83 0.53
N VAL A 119 -2.39 -12.16 1.30
CA VAL A 119 -3.56 -12.74 1.95
C VAL A 119 -4.81 -12.05 1.41
N PRO A 120 -5.77 -12.82 0.85
CA PRO A 120 -6.99 -12.25 0.29
C PRO A 120 -7.75 -11.35 1.27
N GLY A 121 -8.11 -10.14 0.83
CA GLY A 121 -9.00 -9.26 1.55
C GLY A 121 -10.42 -9.84 1.68
N LEU A 122 -11.17 -9.49 2.76
CA LEU A 122 -12.52 -10.01 2.94
C LEU A 122 -13.45 -9.63 1.78
N THR A 123 -13.42 -8.39 1.36
CA THR A 123 -14.22 -7.89 0.23
C THR A 123 -13.92 -8.68 -1.03
N ASN A 124 -12.63 -8.83 -1.38
CA ASN A 124 -12.23 -9.57 -2.57
C ASN A 124 -12.59 -11.05 -2.49
N ARG A 125 -12.48 -11.69 -1.31
CA ARG A 125 -12.95 -13.07 -1.13
C ARG A 125 -14.45 -13.25 -1.37
N LEU A 126 -15.27 -12.28 -0.95
CA LEU A 126 -16.71 -12.31 -1.17
C LEU A 126 -17.07 -12.06 -2.63
N LEU A 127 -16.35 -11.15 -3.29
CA LEU A 127 -16.58 -10.77 -4.68
C LEU A 127 -15.97 -11.74 -5.69
N ALA A 128 -14.94 -12.52 -5.31
CA ALA A 128 -14.18 -13.36 -6.23
C ALA A 128 -15.06 -14.35 -7.03
N LYS A 129 -16.10 -14.92 -6.40
CA LYS A 129 -17.04 -15.82 -7.07
C LYS A 129 -17.95 -15.15 -8.11
N HIS A 130 -18.02 -13.83 -8.10
CA HIS A 130 -18.81 -13.00 -9.01
C HIS A 130 -17.96 -12.24 -10.01
N ALA A 131 -16.64 -12.30 -9.88
CA ALA A 131 -15.71 -11.53 -10.71
C ALA A 131 -15.59 -12.17 -12.12
N THR A 132 -15.60 -11.31 -13.13
CA THR A 132 -15.31 -11.65 -14.54
C THR A 132 -13.82 -11.91 -14.73
N ALA A 133 -12.97 -11.15 -14.03
CA ALA A 133 -11.52 -11.33 -14.01
C ALA A 133 -10.93 -10.88 -12.67
N ILE A 134 -9.83 -11.53 -12.27
CA ILE A 134 -9.13 -11.27 -11.00
C ILE A 134 -7.65 -11.12 -11.28
N GLY A 135 -7.12 -9.92 -10.99
CA GLY A 135 -5.69 -9.67 -10.94
C GLY A 135 -5.15 -9.87 -9.52
N THR A 136 -3.98 -10.50 -9.38
CA THR A 136 -3.35 -10.68 -8.07
C THR A 136 -1.95 -10.09 -8.03
N GLY A 137 -1.60 -9.47 -6.90
CA GLY A 137 -0.27 -8.92 -6.62
C GLY A 137 0.76 -9.95 -6.19
N SER A 138 0.31 -11.19 -5.90
CA SER A 138 1.15 -12.33 -5.56
C SER A 138 0.78 -13.54 -6.41
N PRO A 139 1.64 -14.57 -6.50
CA PRO A 139 1.34 -15.79 -7.25
C PRO A 139 -0.01 -16.41 -6.87
N VAL A 140 -0.75 -16.91 -7.86
CA VAL A 140 -2.13 -17.42 -7.71
C VAL A 140 -2.26 -18.50 -6.63
N LYS A 141 -1.20 -19.28 -6.36
CA LYS A 141 -1.15 -20.27 -5.27
C LYS A 141 -1.46 -19.70 -3.89
N ASN A 142 -1.27 -18.41 -3.69
CA ASN A 142 -1.55 -17.71 -2.41
C ASN A 142 -3.04 -17.40 -2.23
N TYR A 143 -3.87 -17.63 -3.26
CA TYR A 143 -5.31 -17.33 -3.27
C TYR A 143 -6.14 -18.60 -3.55
N PRO A 144 -6.09 -19.59 -2.65
CA PRO A 144 -6.74 -20.89 -2.90
C PRO A 144 -8.28 -20.81 -3.02
N SER A 145 -8.88 -19.73 -2.49
CA SER A 145 -10.32 -19.49 -2.55
C SER A 145 -10.80 -18.79 -3.82
N TYR A 146 -9.87 -18.39 -4.71
CA TYR A 146 -10.23 -17.69 -5.95
C TYR A 146 -10.42 -18.69 -7.10
N PRO A 147 -11.43 -18.45 -7.99
CA PRO A 147 -11.65 -19.27 -9.18
C PRO A 147 -10.44 -19.20 -10.11
N LYS A 148 -9.76 -20.31 -10.34
CA LYS A 148 -8.52 -20.34 -11.13
C LYS A 148 -8.72 -19.91 -12.59
N SER A 149 -9.90 -20.17 -13.17
CA SER A 149 -10.22 -19.86 -14.56
C SER A 149 -10.20 -18.37 -14.91
N VAL A 150 -10.45 -17.50 -13.92
CA VAL A 150 -10.51 -16.02 -14.09
C VAL A 150 -9.44 -15.28 -13.32
N THR A 151 -8.54 -16.00 -12.61
CA THR A 151 -7.49 -15.42 -11.78
C THR A 151 -6.13 -15.44 -12.48
N LYS A 152 -5.47 -14.30 -12.57
CA LYS A 152 -4.12 -14.16 -13.14
C LYS A 152 -3.20 -13.42 -12.17
N TYR A 153 -1.97 -13.87 -12.05
CA TYR A 153 -0.90 -13.10 -11.41
C TYR A 153 -0.42 -12.03 -12.39
N ILE A 154 -0.61 -10.79 -12.04
CA ILE A 154 -0.20 -9.62 -12.85
C ILE A 154 0.78 -8.71 -12.11
N GLY A 155 0.96 -8.91 -10.79
CA GLY A 155 1.68 -7.98 -9.93
C GLY A 155 0.79 -6.85 -9.42
N ILE A 156 1.41 -5.84 -8.82
CA ILE A 156 0.71 -4.67 -8.28
C ILE A 156 0.90 -3.51 -9.26
N PRO A 157 -0.20 -2.93 -9.77
CA PRO A 157 -0.13 -1.78 -10.68
C PRO A 157 0.47 -0.57 -9.96
N VAL A 158 1.73 -0.31 -10.22
CA VAL A 158 2.48 0.89 -9.83
C VAL A 158 3.03 1.53 -11.09
N GLY A 159 3.17 2.86 -11.10
CA GLY A 159 3.72 3.53 -12.27
C GLY A 159 5.14 3.03 -12.56
N ASN A 160 5.50 2.94 -13.84
CA ASN A 160 6.85 2.60 -14.24
C ASN A 160 7.80 3.62 -13.64
N GLN A 161 8.78 3.14 -12.91
CA GLN A 161 9.87 3.93 -12.36
C GLN A 161 11.16 3.49 -13.05
N GLU A 162 12.01 4.45 -13.35
CA GLU A 162 13.37 4.12 -13.71
C GLU A 162 14.06 3.49 -12.48
N ARG A 163 14.95 2.55 -12.74
CA ARG A 163 15.82 1.97 -11.73
C ARG A 163 16.55 3.10 -11.00
N GLN A 164 17.06 2.82 -9.82
CA GLN A 164 17.81 3.75 -9.00
C GLN A 164 18.78 4.59 -9.84
N LEU A 165 18.72 5.92 -9.69
CA LEU A 165 19.58 6.86 -10.42
C LEU A 165 21.03 6.73 -9.94
N SER A 166 21.97 6.94 -10.84
CA SER A 166 23.42 6.89 -10.55
C SER A 166 24.12 8.18 -10.95
N GLY A 167 25.30 8.43 -10.35
CA GLY A 167 26.21 9.46 -10.80
C GLY A 167 25.64 10.87 -10.84
N ALA A 168 25.75 11.55 -11.97
CA ALA A 168 25.38 12.94 -12.15
C ALA A 168 23.88 13.21 -11.96
N GLU A 169 23.04 12.29 -12.46
CA GLU A 169 21.58 12.40 -12.34
C GLU A 169 21.13 12.32 -10.88
N ARG A 170 21.68 11.39 -10.12
CA ARG A 170 21.40 11.26 -8.69
C ARG A 170 21.81 12.56 -7.95
N ARG A 171 23.01 13.11 -8.20
CA ARG A 171 23.42 14.37 -7.59
C ARG A 171 22.52 15.53 -7.97
N LYS A 172 22.06 15.60 -9.23
CA LYS A 172 21.11 16.63 -9.69
C LYS A 172 19.78 16.52 -8.94
N MET A 173 19.27 15.30 -8.77
CA MET A 173 18.02 15.04 -8.04
C MET A 173 18.15 15.36 -6.55
N LEU A 174 19.24 14.97 -5.89
CA LEU A 174 19.51 15.32 -4.49
C LEU A 174 19.49 16.85 -4.28
N ARG A 175 20.18 17.62 -5.14
CA ARG A 175 20.13 19.11 -5.08
C ARG A 175 18.71 19.64 -5.25
N ARG A 176 17.92 19.08 -6.20
CA ARG A 176 16.53 19.49 -6.43
C ARG A 176 15.64 19.22 -5.21
N LEU A 177 15.94 18.17 -4.47
CA LEU A 177 15.24 17.80 -3.24
C LEU A 177 15.75 18.56 -1.99
N GLY A 178 16.75 19.45 -2.15
CA GLY A 178 17.36 20.18 -1.03
C GLY A 178 18.26 19.33 -0.15
N LEU A 179 18.77 18.20 -0.67
CA LEU A 179 19.60 17.24 0.05
C LEU A 179 21.08 17.39 -0.27
N ALA A 180 21.93 17.00 0.68
CA ALA A 180 23.38 16.95 0.51
C ALA A 180 23.77 15.91 -0.56
N THR A 181 24.75 16.22 -1.41
CA THR A 181 25.19 15.33 -2.50
C THR A 181 26.36 14.44 -2.12
N ASP A 182 26.97 14.69 -0.99
CA ASP A 182 28.16 14.04 -0.42
C ASP A 182 27.83 13.11 0.75
N ARG A 183 26.55 13.00 1.13
CA ARG A 183 26.09 12.11 2.20
C ARG A 183 25.17 11.03 1.67
N PRO A 184 25.34 9.78 2.11
CA PRO A 184 24.38 8.72 1.83
C PRO A 184 23.01 9.01 2.46
N LEU A 185 21.94 8.64 1.76
CA LEU A 185 20.56 8.92 2.15
C LEU A 185 19.86 7.67 2.70
N VAL A 186 19.34 7.79 3.91
CA VAL A 186 18.37 6.85 4.49
C VAL A 186 16.97 7.46 4.38
N LEU A 187 16.08 6.82 3.63
CA LEU A 187 14.67 7.17 3.56
C LEU A 187 13.87 6.30 4.54
N ALA A 188 13.06 6.91 5.39
CA ALA A 188 12.17 6.20 6.29
C ALA A 188 10.70 6.60 6.05
N MET A 189 9.81 5.61 5.93
CA MET A 189 8.39 5.86 5.67
C MET A 189 7.49 4.75 6.23
N GLY A 190 6.30 5.14 6.71
CA GLY A 190 5.32 4.21 7.27
C GLY A 190 4.13 3.90 6.37
N GLY A 191 4.16 4.35 5.11
CA GLY A 191 2.98 4.41 4.25
C GLY A 191 2.09 5.61 4.59
N GLY A 192 0.91 5.72 3.95
CA GLY A 192 0.06 6.92 4.02
C GLY A 192 -0.41 7.34 5.42
N LEU A 193 -0.40 6.45 6.39
CA LEU A 193 -0.79 6.73 7.78
C LEU A 193 0.41 6.98 8.71
N GLY A 194 1.64 6.84 8.20
CA GLY A 194 2.85 6.88 9.01
C GLY A 194 3.08 5.60 9.83
N ALA A 195 4.16 5.58 10.60
CA ALA A 195 4.53 4.46 11.46
C ALA A 195 5.14 4.94 12.77
N VAL A 196 4.31 5.15 13.78
CA VAL A 196 4.71 5.69 15.09
C VAL A 196 5.94 5.00 15.67
N ALA A 197 6.02 3.66 15.58
CA ALA A 197 7.17 2.92 16.11
C ALA A 197 8.47 3.22 15.34
N ILE A 198 8.41 3.39 14.01
CA ILE A 198 9.56 3.79 13.21
C ILE A 198 9.97 5.23 13.56
N ASN A 199 9.00 6.14 13.67
CA ASN A 199 9.25 7.53 13.98
C ASN A 199 9.93 7.68 15.35
N GLN A 200 9.41 7.04 16.41
CA GLN A 200 9.97 7.06 17.75
C GLN A 200 11.38 6.45 17.83
N ALA A 201 11.61 5.35 17.09
CA ALA A 201 12.94 4.77 17.03
C ALA A 201 13.93 5.73 16.36
N LEU A 202 13.54 6.35 15.25
CA LEU A 202 14.38 7.32 14.54
C LEU A 202 14.61 8.58 15.38
N GLU A 203 13.63 9.06 16.15
CA GLU A 203 13.82 10.14 17.12
C GLU A 203 14.97 9.86 18.07
N THR A 204 15.00 8.63 18.62
CA THR A 204 16.03 8.22 19.58
C THR A 204 17.44 8.14 18.97
N ILE A 205 17.53 7.68 17.70
CA ILE A 205 18.82 7.41 17.05
C ILE A 205 19.26 8.47 16.04
N ALA A 206 18.45 9.52 15.80
CA ALA A 206 18.69 10.54 14.79
C ALA A 206 20.08 11.17 14.88
N GLY A 207 20.48 11.60 16.09
CA GLY A 207 21.80 12.18 16.32
C GLY A 207 22.95 11.24 15.99
N GLN A 208 22.82 9.96 16.32
CA GLN A 208 23.82 8.95 15.99
C GLN A 208 23.94 8.76 14.48
N LEU A 209 22.82 8.70 13.75
CA LEU A 209 22.85 8.53 12.29
C LEU A 209 23.50 9.73 11.59
N VAL A 210 23.15 10.96 11.99
CA VAL A 210 23.74 12.17 11.40
C VAL A 210 25.23 12.29 11.75
N ALA A 211 25.64 11.96 12.98
CA ALA A 211 27.04 11.94 13.39
C ALA A 211 27.87 10.92 12.62
N SER A 212 27.27 9.79 12.18
CA SER A 212 27.94 8.80 11.33
C SER A 212 28.02 9.19 9.84
N GLY A 213 27.69 10.46 9.49
CA GLY A 213 27.83 10.97 8.13
C GLY A 213 26.61 10.74 7.23
N LEU A 214 25.52 10.21 7.77
CA LEU A 214 24.29 9.99 7.01
C LEU A 214 23.42 11.24 6.94
N GLN A 215 22.56 11.30 5.93
CA GLN A 215 21.38 12.15 5.94
C GLN A 215 20.12 11.27 5.95
N VAL A 216 19.06 11.78 6.58
CA VAL A 216 17.82 11.04 6.77
C VAL A 216 16.64 11.86 6.26
N VAL A 217 15.76 11.23 5.50
CA VAL A 217 14.42 11.75 5.18
C VAL A 217 13.38 10.85 5.83
N LEU A 218 12.53 11.42 6.66
CA LEU A 218 11.46 10.72 7.36
C LEU A 218 10.09 11.23 6.91
N LEU A 219 9.24 10.33 6.40
CA LEU A 219 7.84 10.60 6.15
C LEU A 219 7.02 10.15 7.36
N THR A 220 6.69 11.12 8.23
CA THR A 220 6.11 10.84 9.56
C THR A 220 4.67 10.37 9.50
N GLY A 221 3.90 10.79 8.50
CA GLY A 221 2.44 10.77 8.52
C GLY A 221 1.88 11.95 9.35
N LYS A 222 0.63 12.30 9.09
CA LYS A 222 -0.02 13.47 9.70
C LYS A 222 -0.05 13.38 11.24
N GLY A 223 0.47 14.41 11.90
CA GLY A 223 0.46 14.54 13.36
C GLY A 223 1.41 13.60 14.10
N ASN A 224 2.41 13.04 13.42
CA ASN A 224 3.40 12.12 14.01
C ASN A 224 4.84 12.63 13.87
N GLU A 225 5.01 13.95 13.85
CA GLU A 225 6.34 14.56 13.81
C GLU A 225 7.14 14.23 15.06
N ILE A 226 8.46 14.18 14.90
CA ILE A 226 9.40 13.88 15.97
C ILE A 226 10.25 15.09 16.31
N LYS A 227 10.86 15.08 17.49
CA LYS A 227 11.76 16.13 17.94
C LYS A 227 13.21 15.74 17.69
N VAL A 228 13.94 16.57 16.97
CA VAL A 228 15.38 16.40 16.76
C VAL A 228 16.10 17.68 17.17
N SER A 229 17.34 17.56 17.64
CA SER A 229 18.16 18.75 17.96
C SER A 229 18.44 19.56 16.70
N GLU A 230 18.72 20.86 16.86
CA GLU A 230 19.01 21.77 15.74
C GLU A 230 20.21 21.29 14.91
N SER A 231 21.28 20.83 15.56
CA SER A 231 22.46 20.27 14.89
C SER A 231 22.15 19.01 14.07
N THR A 232 21.24 18.16 14.56
CA THR A 232 20.75 16.99 13.85
C THR A 232 19.85 17.39 12.68
N GLY A 233 18.99 18.41 12.87
CA GLY A 233 18.02 18.90 11.88
C GLY A 233 18.63 19.35 10.57
N ARG A 234 19.93 19.70 10.54
CA ARG A 234 20.64 20.05 9.30
C ARG A 234 20.66 18.91 8.26
N PHE A 235 20.68 17.65 8.70
CA PHE A 235 20.75 16.47 7.83
C PHE A 235 19.65 15.45 8.14
N PHE A 236 18.64 15.87 8.92
CA PHE A 236 17.46 15.09 9.22
C PHE A 236 16.22 15.86 8.81
N HIS A 237 15.65 15.50 7.67
CA HIS A 237 14.49 16.16 7.10
C HIS A 237 13.23 15.34 7.42
N GLN A 238 12.18 15.98 7.92
CA GLN A 238 10.91 15.29 8.16
C GLN A 238 9.75 16.00 7.46
N TYR A 239 8.85 15.20 6.92
CA TYR A 239 7.65 15.68 6.24
C TYR A 239 6.45 14.85 6.68
N GLN A 240 5.32 15.50 6.98
CA GLN A 240 4.08 14.78 7.24
C GLN A 240 3.62 14.00 6.00
N PHE A 241 3.71 14.64 4.85
CA PHE A 241 3.35 14.11 3.54
C PHE A 241 4.18 14.80 2.45
N THR A 242 4.47 14.07 1.40
CA THR A 242 5.08 14.61 0.19
C THR A 242 4.56 13.88 -1.04
N ASN A 243 4.44 14.59 -2.17
CA ASN A 243 4.19 14.01 -3.49
C ASN A 243 5.48 13.59 -4.21
N GLN A 244 6.64 13.81 -3.58
CA GLN A 244 7.96 13.48 -4.12
C GLN A 244 8.53 12.16 -3.61
N VAL A 245 7.70 11.25 -3.05
CA VAL A 245 8.14 9.98 -2.48
C VAL A 245 9.00 9.20 -3.46
N ARG A 246 8.58 9.12 -4.72
CA ARG A 246 9.30 8.39 -5.78
C ARG A 246 10.70 8.92 -6.03
N GLN A 247 10.87 10.26 -6.02
CA GLN A 247 12.19 10.88 -6.18
C GLN A 247 13.11 10.54 -5.00
N TYR A 248 12.58 10.52 -3.78
CA TYR A 248 13.35 10.07 -2.62
C TYR A 248 13.74 8.60 -2.72
N GLU A 249 12.83 7.72 -3.14
CA GLU A 249 13.11 6.29 -3.35
C GLU A 249 14.24 6.07 -4.38
N GLN A 250 14.23 6.82 -5.50
CA GLN A 250 15.23 6.72 -6.55
C GLN A 250 16.65 7.14 -6.12
N VAL A 251 16.77 8.02 -5.14
CA VAL A 251 18.08 8.53 -4.67
C VAL A 251 18.50 7.97 -3.33
N ALA A 252 17.66 7.18 -2.64
CA ALA A 252 17.97 6.58 -1.36
C ALA A 252 19.02 5.46 -1.50
N ASP A 253 19.94 5.38 -0.55
CA ASP A 253 20.90 4.28 -0.43
C ASP A 253 20.31 3.13 0.41
N LEU A 254 19.36 3.45 1.29
CA LEU A 254 18.65 2.50 2.14
C LEU A 254 17.25 3.02 2.43
N VAL A 255 16.25 2.14 2.37
CA VAL A 255 14.86 2.47 2.74
C VAL A 255 14.45 1.68 3.97
N ILE A 256 13.78 2.35 4.92
CA ILE A 256 13.14 1.75 6.09
C ILE A 256 11.63 1.92 5.92
N THR A 257 10.88 0.82 5.90
CA THR A 257 9.44 0.91 5.63
C THR A 257 8.61 -0.18 6.32
N ARG A 258 7.29 -0.03 6.25
CA ARG A 258 6.32 -1.10 6.50
C ARG A 258 6.24 -2.05 5.30
N ALA A 259 5.70 -3.25 5.51
CA ALA A 259 5.47 -4.21 4.43
C ALA A 259 4.14 -3.95 3.69
N GLY A 260 3.87 -2.69 3.33
CA GLY A 260 2.72 -2.37 2.48
C GLY A 260 2.94 -2.88 1.06
N ALA A 261 1.97 -3.62 0.50
CA ALA A 261 2.14 -4.28 -0.78
C ALA A 261 2.48 -3.30 -1.92
N THR A 262 1.82 -2.14 -1.99
CA THR A 262 2.10 -1.10 -3.00
C THR A 262 3.50 -0.52 -2.81
N THR A 263 3.88 -0.15 -1.59
CA THR A 263 5.21 0.38 -1.28
C THR A 263 6.31 -0.60 -1.67
N MET A 264 6.14 -1.88 -1.33
CA MET A 264 7.13 -2.91 -1.71
C MET A 264 7.23 -3.10 -3.23
N ALA A 265 6.12 -2.98 -3.95
CA ALA A 265 6.14 -3.02 -5.42
C ALA A 265 6.86 -1.80 -6.02
N GLU A 266 6.64 -0.59 -5.47
CA GLU A 266 7.35 0.63 -5.86
C GLU A 266 8.86 0.49 -5.62
N LEU A 267 9.27 0.06 -4.43
CA LEU A 267 10.67 -0.18 -4.09
C LEU A 267 11.32 -1.28 -4.94
N ALA A 268 10.54 -2.30 -5.33
CA ALA A 268 11.00 -3.34 -6.23
C ALA A 268 11.31 -2.78 -7.63
N THR A 269 10.50 -1.85 -8.16
CA THR A 269 10.80 -1.22 -9.47
C THR A 269 12.08 -0.39 -9.42
N VAL A 270 12.31 0.33 -8.33
CA VAL A 270 13.54 1.11 -8.12
C VAL A 270 14.76 0.20 -7.88
N GLY A 271 14.60 -0.89 -7.15
CA GLY A 271 15.70 -1.76 -6.73
C GLY A 271 16.58 -1.07 -5.70
N VAL A 272 16.09 -0.86 -4.49
CA VAL A 272 16.81 -0.22 -3.38
C VAL A 272 16.87 -1.11 -2.16
N ALA A 273 18.01 -1.16 -1.47
CA ALA A 273 18.15 -1.93 -0.24
C ALA A 273 17.10 -1.51 0.80
N THR A 274 16.41 -2.48 1.40
CA THR A 274 15.24 -2.20 2.22
C THR A 274 15.27 -2.95 3.55
N ILE A 275 15.03 -2.22 4.64
CA ILE A 275 14.69 -2.76 5.97
C ILE A 275 13.17 -2.69 6.12
N ILE A 276 12.55 -3.83 6.40
CA ILE A 276 11.10 -3.91 6.61
C ILE A 276 10.82 -4.06 8.10
N ILE A 277 10.00 -3.16 8.65
CA ILE A 277 9.49 -3.23 10.03
C ILE A 277 7.97 -3.41 9.94
N PRO A 278 7.47 -4.66 9.84
CA PRO A 278 6.04 -4.91 9.64
C PRO A 278 5.23 -4.56 10.89
N SER A 279 4.00 -4.08 10.71
CA SER A 279 3.05 -3.91 11.82
C SER A 279 2.36 -5.23 12.14
N PRO A 280 2.44 -5.75 13.38
CA PRO A 280 1.77 -6.98 13.77
C PRO A 280 0.28 -6.79 14.05
N TYR A 281 -0.20 -5.54 14.14
CA TYR A 281 -1.56 -5.19 14.59
C TYR A 281 -2.60 -5.14 13.46
N LEU A 282 -2.18 -5.36 12.22
CA LEU A 282 -3.08 -5.28 11.08
C LEU A 282 -3.83 -6.60 10.84
N ALA A 283 -5.04 -6.48 10.29
CA ALA A 283 -5.95 -7.61 10.10
C ALA A 283 -5.29 -8.80 9.38
N GLY A 284 -5.32 -9.97 10.02
CA GLY A 284 -4.74 -11.20 9.46
C GLY A 284 -3.22 -11.23 9.39
N ASP A 285 -2.54 -10.30 10.06
CA ASP A 285 -1.08 -10.19 10.11
C ASP A 285 -0.44 -10.17 8.71
N HIS A 286 -1.14 -9.49 7.77
CA HIS A 286 -0.73 -9.49 6.37
C HIS A 286 0.63 -8.82 6.15
N GLN A 287 0.98 -7.77 6.93
CA GLN A 287 2.30 -7.14 6.75
C GLN A 287 3.46 -8.06 7.16
N THR A 288 3.33 -8.81 8.26
CA THR A 288 4.37 -9.80 8.62
C THR A 288 4.48 -10.89 7.56
N LYS A 289 3.36 -11.33 6.98
CA LYS A 289 3.36 -12.32 5.91
C LYS A 289 3.99 -11.77 4.63
N ASN A 290 3.66 -10.53 4.25
CA ASN A 290 4.31 -9.85 3.12
C ASN A 290 5.82 -9.74 3.36
N ALA A 291 6.26 -9.24 4.53
CA ALA A 291 7.68 -9.07 4.87
C ALA A 291 8.47 -10.38 4.78
N LYS A 292 7.89 -11.48 5.28
CA LYS A 292 8.53 -12.82 5.22
C LYS A 292 8.78 -13.30 3.79
N VAL A 293 7.98 -12.89 2.80
CA VAL A 293 8.23 -13.25 1.39
C VAL A 293 9.54 -12.64 0.92
N TYR A 294 9.75 -11.35 1.16
CA TYR A 294 10.97 -10.64 0.77
C TYR A 294 12.19 -11.11 1.58
N GLN A 295 12.02 -11.31 2.89
CA GLN A 295 13.09 -11.82 3.75
C GLN A 295 13.60 -13.20 3.29
N ARG A 296 12.70 -14.14 3.00
CA ARG A 296 13.05 -15.50 2.54
C ARG A 296 13.75 -15.50 1.19
N ALA A 297 13.49 -14.51 0.36
CA ALA A 297 14.12 -14.33 -0.94
C ALA A 297 15.44 -13.55 -0.87
N GLY A 298 15.90 -13.14 0.31
CA GLY A 298 17.07 -12.29 0.45
C GLY A 298 16.89 -10.89 -0.17
N ALA A 299 15.63 -10.45 -0.33
CA ALA A 299 15.27 -9.20 -0.99
C ALA A 299 15.08 -8.02 -0.02
N ALA A 300 15.03 -8.28 1.27
CA ALA A 300 14.98 -7.28 2.31
C ALA A 300 15.38 -7.87 3.67
N VAL A 301 15.82 -7.00 4.58
CA VAL A 301 16.06 -7.37 5.98
C VAL A 301 14.81 -7.04 6.79
N MET A 302 14.28 -8.04 7.51
CA MET A 302 13.12 -7.84 8.37
C MET A 302 13.55 -7.63 9.83
N LEU A 303 13.03 -6.59 10.48
CA LEU A 303 13.20 -6.34 11.91
C LEU A 303 11.82 -6.26 12.58
N ALA A 304 11.60 -7.01 13.64
CA ALA A 304 10.34 -7.01 14.36
C ALA A 304 10.06 -5.63 15.00
N GLU A 305 8.81 -5.16 14.95
CA GLU A 305 8.44 -3.88 15.57
C GLU A 305 8.71 -3.86 17.07
N SER A 306 8.47 -4.97 17.79
CA SER A 306 8.78 -5.09 19.22
C SER A 306 10.27 -4.85 19.50
N ALA A 307 11.15 -5.45 18.70
CA ALA A 307 12.59 -5.26 18.83
C ALA A 307 13.03 -3.79 18.61
N VAL A 308 12.34 -3.09 17.71
CA VAL A 308 12.59 -1.66 17.45
C VAL A 308 12.10 -0.79 18.60
N ARG A 309 10.93 -1.11 19.18
CA ARG A 309 10.36 -0.37 20.32
C ARG A 309 11.16 -0.56 21.60
N GLU A 310 11.55 -1.80 21.90
CA GLU A 310 12.30 -2.16 23.10
C GLU A 310 13.74 -1.64 23.04
N GLN A 311 14.36 -1.69 21.87
CA GLN A 311 15.77 -1.36 21.69
C GLN A 311 16.04 -0.67 20.34
N PRO A 312 15.79 0.66 20.23
CA PRO A 312 16.02 1.42 18.99
C PRO A 312 17.45 1.30 18.44
N SER A 313 18.44 1.07 19.31
CA SER A 313 19.84 0.83 18.92
C SER A 313 20.03 -0.39 18.00
N ARG A 314 19.11 -1.36 17.99
CA ARG A 314 19.15 -2.48 17.02
C ARG A 314 18.95 -1.98 15.59
N LEU A 315 18.02 -1.01 15.41
CA LEU A 315 17.82 -0.37 14.12
C LEU A 315 19.06 0.42 13.70
N ALA A 316 19.65 1.20 14.63
CA ALA A 316 20.89 1.96 14.35
C ALA A 316 22.04 1.03 13.92
N LYS A 317 22.24 -0.09 14.63
CA LYS A 317 23.28 -1.09 14.29
C LYS A 317 23.03 -1.70 12.91
N LEU A 318 21.79 -2.04 12.58
CA LEU A 318 21.43 -2.61 11.28
C LEU A 318 21.64 -1.60 10.14
N ILE A 319 21.21 -0.33 10.33
CA ILE A 319 21.48 0.76 9.38
C ILE A 319 23.00 0.90 9.18
N SER A 320 23.78 1.01 10.25
CA SER A 320 25.23 1.17 10.17
C SER A 320 25.88 -0.02 9.45
N LYS A 321 25.47 -1.27 9.77
CA LYS A 321 25.97 -2.46 9.08
C LYS A 321 25.75 -2.36 7.58
N LEU A 322 24.51 -2.12 7.16
CA LEU A 322 24.16 -2.05 5.75
C LEU A 322 24.81 -0.85 5.05
N MET A 323 24.93 0.30 5.72
CA MET A 323 25.56 1.48 5.11
C MET A 323 27.08 1.30 4.90
N ASN A 324 27.73 0.48 5.71
CA ASN A 324 29.16 0.16 5.57
C ASN A 324 29.42 -1.02 4.61
N ASP A 325 28.39 -1.80 4.24
CA ASP A 325 28.51 -2.93 3.32
C ASP A 325 27.77 -2.66 2.00
N ALA A 326 28.46 -2.08 1.04
CA ALA A 326 27.90 -1.78 -0.28
C ALA A 326 27.52 -3.05 -1.06
N THR A 327 28.22 -4.17 -0.83
CA THR A 327 27.95 -5.44 -1.50
C THR A 327 26.64 -6.04 -1.00
N GLU A 328 26.43 -6.08 0.34
CA GLU A 328 25.16 -6.55 0.93
C GLU A 328 24.00 -5.67 0.46
N ARG A 329 24.17 -4.34 0.41
CA ARG A 329 23.14 -3.44 -0.12
C ARG A 329 22.80 -3.72 -1.58
N SER A 330 23.80 -3.92 -2.43
CA SER A 330 23.57 -4.23 -3.85
C SER A 330 22.82 -5.56 -4.01
N GLN A 331 23.21 -6.59 -3.27
CA GLN A 331 22.54 -7.89 -3.31
C GLN A 331 21.07 -7.80 -2.87
N LEU A 332 20.77 -7.08 -1.80
CA LEU A 332 19.40 -6.84 -1.37
C LEU A 332 18.59 -6.09 -2.43
N ALA A 333 19.17 -5.06 -3.03
CA ALA A 333 18.55 -4.24 -4.06
C ALA A 333 18.24 -5.05 -5.33
N ASP A 334 19.21 -5.84 -5.81
CA ASP A 334 19.06 -6.70 -6.98
C ASP A 334 18.03 -7.81 -6.73
N SER A 335 18.04 -8.42 -5.55
CA SER A 335 17.04 -9.41 -5.15
C SER A 335 15.64 -8.81 -5.06
N LEU A 336 15.51 -7.58 -4.53
CA LEU A 336 14.22 -6.88 -4.47
C LEU A 336 13.72 -6.54 -5.88
N HIS A 337 14.61 -6.11 -6.76
CA HIS A 337 14.25 -5.78 -8.14
C HIS A 337 13.68 -6.97 -8.93
N GLN A 338 14.03 -8.22 -8.58
CA GLN A 338 13.42 -9.40 -9.19
C GLN A 338 11.91 -9.54 -8.91
N PHE A 339 11.39 -8.83 -7.91
CA PHE A 339 9.94 -8.75 -7.64
C PHE A 339 9.22 -7.68 -8.46
N ALA A 340 9.95 -6.88 -9.23
CA ALA A 340 9.35 -5.86 -10.09
C ALA A 340 8.47 -6.50 -11.15
N GLN A 341 7.29 -5.92 -11.36
CA GLN A 341 6.33 -6.34 -12.39
C GLN A 341 6.04 -5.13 -13.30
N PRO A 342 6.95 -4.79 -14.22
CA PRO A 342 6.87 -3.55 -15.00
C PRO A 342 5.61 -3.47 -15.88
N ARG A 343 5.01 -4.62 -16.24
CA ARG A 343 3.78 -4.69 -17.02
C ARG A 343 2.50 -4.71 -16.21
N ALA A 344 2.59 -4.67 -14.87
CA ALA A 344 1.41 -4.82 -14.00
C ALA A 344 0.30 -3.79 -14.31
N LEU A 345 0.69 -2.55 -14.62
CA LEU A 345 -0.27 -1.49 -14.96
C LEU A 345 -0.93 -1.77 -16.31
N ASP A 346 -0.16 -2.13 -17.35
CA ASP A 346 -0.65 -2.43 -18.68
C ASP A 346 -1.53 -3.68 -18.67
N ASP A 347 -1.08 -4.74 -17.99
CA ASP A 347 -1.82 -6.01 -17.88
C ASP A 347 -3.15 -5.81 -17.11
N MET A 348 -3.17 -4.95 -16.08
CA MET A 348 -4.40 -4.61 -15.36
C MET A 348 -5.34 -3.79 -16.24
N THR A 349 -4.82 -2.79 -16.95
CA THR A 349 -5.59 -1.96 -17.87
C THR A 349 -6.22 -2.81 -18.97
N GLN A 350 -5.44 -3.71 -19.58
CA GLN A 350 -5.93 -4.61 -20.60
C GLN A 350 -7.01 -5.56 -20.08
N MET A 351 -6.84 -6.08 -18.84
CA MET A 351 -7.83 -6.94 -18.19
C MET A 351 -9.18 -6.21 -17.98
N ILE A 352 -9.14 -4.93 -17.60
CA ILE A 352 -10.35 -4.09 -17.46
C ILE A 352 -11.03 -3.87 -18.82
N ILE A 353 -10.26 -3.51 -19.84
CA ILE A 353 -10.76 -3.27 -21.21
C ILE A 353 -11.41 -4.55 -21.76
N ASP A 354 -10.74 -5.69 -21.63
CA ASP A 354 -11.25 -6.97 -22.14
C ASP A 354 -12.54 -7.40 -21.44
N ALA A 355 -12.66 -7.14 -20.14
CA ALA A 355 -13.88 -7.41 -19.39
C ALA A 355 -15.05 -6.55 -19.88
N GLY A 356 -14.82 -5.24 -20.15
CA GLY A 356 -15.84 -4.34 -20.69
C GLY A 356 -16.30 -4.73 -22.09
N ARG A 357 -15.37 -5.12 -22.98
CA ARG A 357 -15.68 -5.53 -24.38
C ARG A 357 -16.53 -6.80 -24.46
N LYS A 358 -16.34 -7.77 -23.55
CA LYS A 358 -17.16 -9.00 -23.52
C LYS A 358 -18.64 -8.72 -23.33
N LYS A 359 -19.02 -7.65 -22.65
CA LYS A 359 -20.41 -7.22 -22.52
C LYS A 359 -21.01 -6.75 -23.84
N SER A 360 -20.24 -5.98 -24.62
CA SER A 360 -20.71 -5.43 -25.90
C SER A 360 -20.93 -6.50 -26.97
N SER A 361 -20.32 -7.67 -26.84
CA SER A 361 -20.48 -8.80 -27.79
C SER A 361 -21.62 -9.78 -27.43
N THR A 362 -22.23 -9.62 -26.25
CA THR A 362 -23.31 -10.48 -25.74
C THR A 362 -24.63 -9.72 -25.58
N ALA A 363 -24.65 -8.43 -25.82
CA ALA A 363 -25.83 -7.57 -25.88
C ALA A 363 -26.19 -7.24 -27.33
#